data_f84ca2c16be45cf6d250ac70580f86c7
#
_entry.id   f84ca2c16be45cf6d250ac70580f86c7
#
_cell.length_a   1.000
_cell.length_b   1.000
_cell.length_c   1.000
_cell.angle_alpha   90.00
_cell.angle_beta   90.00
_cell.angle_gamma   90.00
#
_symmetry.space_group_name_H-M   'P 1'
#
loop_
_entity.id
_entity.type
_entity.pdbx_description
1 polymer ?
#
loop_
_entity_poly.entity_id
_entity_poly.type
_entity_poly.pdbx_seq_one_letter_code
_entity_poly.pdbx_strand_id
1 'polypeptide(L)'
;MGPTDLAVEQGTPDDVTQAVALLDGARRWLHERSIDQWRHAIPAEVVLGDAERGELFVVRDQSGLQAIITVTDHDAETWGTDTAPALYVHRLAVAQASRGRGLGHELLSWASARAADQRKTFVRLDCTDDNHGLRRFYESQGFQHVRDTTVTAPGSTRVLGSSLYQRAVASPDRGPGRHGDERSDARRT
;
A
#
# COMPACT_ATOMS: atom_id res chain seq x y z
N MET A 1 15.09 7.56 -19.56
CA MET A 1 13.70 8.02 -19.42
C MET A 1 13.61 8.57 -18.01
N GLY A 2 13.41 9.90 -17.85
CA GLY A 2 13.28 10.53 -16.54
C GLY A 2 12.07 9.99 -15.77
N PRO A 3 11.96 10.22 -14.45
CA PRO A 3 10.80 9.82 -13.68
C PRO A 3 9.58 10.45 -14.32
N THR A 4 8.67 9.65 -14.79
CA THR A 4 7.34 10.10 -15.20
C THR A 4 6.70 10.63 -13.92
N ASP A 5 6.44 11.93 -13.88
CA ASP A 5 5.75 12.55 -12.76
C ASP A 5 4.34 11.96 -12.73
N LEU A 6 4.18 10.88 -11.95
CA LEU A 6 2.94 10.15 -11.86
C LEU A 6 1.95 11.01 -11.08
N ALA A 7 0.99 11.59 -11.76
CA ALA A 7 -0.09 12.31 -11.10
C ALA A 7 -1.01 11.30 -10.37
N VAL A 8 -0.77 11.13 -9.07
CA VAL A 8 -1.69 10.41 -8.18
C VAL A 8 -2.70 11.42 -7.66
N GLU A 9 -3.95 11.21 -8.00
CA GLU A 9 -5.07 12.10 -7.65
C GLU A 9 -5.96 11.43 -6.62
N GLN A 10 -6.64 12.23 -5.80
CA GLN A 10 -7.70 11.71 -4.94
C GLN A 10 -8.87 11.25 -5.80
N GLY A 11 -9.29 9.99 -5.62
CA GLY A 11 -10.45 9.44 -6.30
C GLY A 11 -11.75 10.01 -5.73
N THR A 12 -12.75 10.10 -6.58
CA THR A 12 -14.08 10.64 -6.28
C THR A 12 -15.16 9.57 -6.45
N PRO A 13 -16.39 9.79 -5.98
CA PRO A 13 -17.52 8.89 -6.27
C PRO A 13 -17.73 8.60 -7.76
N ASP A 14 -17.40 9.54 -8.65
CA ASP A 14 -17.52 9.35 -10.11
C ASP A 14 -16.54 8.29 -10.65
N ASP A 15 -15.45 8.02 -9.93
CA ASP A 15 -14.44 7.04 -10.31
C ASP A 15 -14.82 5.60 -9.95
N VAL A 16 -15.82 5.40 -9.10
CA VAL A 16 -16.16 4.10 -8.49
C VAL A 16 -16.43 3.04 -9.57
N THR A 17 -17.17 3.38 -10.62
CA THR A 17 -17.49 2.43 -11.69
C THR A 17 -16.22 1.91 -12.38
N GLN A 18 -15.28 2.80 -12.70
CA GLN A 18 -14.00 2.41 -13.34
C GLN A 18 -13.09 1.69 -12.36
N ALA A 19 -13.04 2.10 -11.10
CA ALA A 19 -12.24 1.47 -10.05
C ALA A 19 -12.69 0.02 -9.79
N VAL A 20 -14.00 -0.22 -9.68
CA VAL A 20 -14.58 -1.56 -9.55
C VAL A 20 -14.25 -2.43 -10.76
N ALA A 21 -14.39 -1.89 -11.98
CA ALA A 21 -14.05 -2.62 -13.20
C ALA A 21 -12.56 -3.01 -13.25
N LEU A 22 -11.66 -2.13 -12.78
CA LEU A 22 -10.22 -2.39 -12.69
C LEU A 22 -9.92 -3.48 -11.66
N LEU A 23 -10.51 -3.42 -10.47
CA LEU A 23 -10.40 -4.45 -9.42
C LEU A 23 -10.90 -5.81 -9.90
N ASP A 24 -12.06 -5.85 -10.58
CA ASP A 24 -12.60 -7.09 -11.13
C ASP A 24 -11.72 -7.66 -12.25
N GLY A 25 -11.13 -6.81 -13.07
CA GLY A 25 -10.12 -7.22 -14.05
C GLY A 25 -8.87 -7.83 -13.40
N ALA A 26 -8.39 -7.25 -12.31
CA ALA A 26 -7.28 -7.80 -11.53
C ALA A 26 -7.67 -9.13 -10.88
N ARG A 27 -8.85 -9.23 -10.31
CA ARG A 27 -9.40 -10.46 -9.72
C ARG A 27 -9.46 -11.61 -10.74
N ARG A 28 -10.04 -11.36 -11.94
CA ARG A 28 -10.10 -12.38 -13.00
C ARG A 28 -8.72 -12.86 -13.39
N TRP A 29 -7.77 -11.96 -13.54
CA TRP A 29 -6.39 -12.29 -13.88
C TRP A 29 -5.71 -13.18 -12.83
N LEU A 30 -5.96 -12.95 -11.52
CA LEU A 30 -5.49 -13.78 -10.42
C LEU A 30 -6.12 -15.16 -10.46
N HIS A 31 -7.44 -15.25 -10.67
CA HIS A 31 -8.19 -16.49 -10.78
C HIS A 31 -7.70 -17.38 -11.93
N GLU A 32 -7.41 -16.81 -13.11
CA GLU A 32 -6.86 -17.53 -14.26
C GLU A 32 -5.51 -18.18 -13.94
N ARG A 33 -4.83 -17.71 -12.88
CA ARG A 33 -3.53 -18.22 -12.40
C ARG A 33 -3.64 -19.04 -11.13
N SER A 34 -4.85 -19.40 -10.74
CA SER A 34 -5.14 -20.16 -9.50
C SER A 34 -4.62 -19.46 -8.23
N ILE A 35 -4.55 -18.12 -8.22
CA ILE A 35 -4.19 -17.32 -7.05
C ILE A 35 -5.49 -16.90 -6.35
N ASP A 36 -5.63 -17.29 -5.07
CA ASP A 36 -6.87 -17.12 -4.29
C ASP A 36 -7.00 -15.74 -3.62
N GLN A 37 -6.30 -14.73 -4.12
CA GLN A 37 -6.48 -13.35 -3.67
C GLN A 37 -7.71 -12.73 -4.36
N TRP A 38 -8.55 -12.05 -3.58
CA TRP A 38 -9.79 -11.45 -4.07
C TRP A 38 -10.73 -12.44 -4.76
N ARG A 39 -11.00 -13.55 -4.11
CA ARG A 39 -11.90 -14.60 -4.65
C ARG A 39 -13.27 -14.03 -5.06
N HIS A 40 -13.81 -13.12 -4.27
CA HIS A 40 -15.08 -12.46 -4.57
C HIS A 40 -14.83 -11.06 -5.14
N ALA A 41 -15.76 -10.58 -5.94
CA ALA A 41 -15.76 -9.21 -6.40
C ALA A 41 -15.83 -8.26 -5.19
N ILE A 42 -15.08 -7.17 -5.24
CA ILE A 42 -15.15 -6.12 -4.23
C ILE A 42 -16.41 -5.31 -4.51
N PRO A 43 -17.34 -5.21 -3.53
CA PRO A 43 -18.58 -4.48 -3.73
C PRO A 43 -18.35 -3.00 -4.05
N ALA A 44 -19.20 -2.43 -4.93
CA ALA A 44 -19.08 -1.01 -5.31
C ALA A 44 -19.22 -0.06 -4.12
N GLU A 45 -20.07 -0.40 -3.15
CA GLU A 45 -20.28 0.36 -1.92
C GLU A 45 -19.02 0.45 -1.04
N VAL A 46 -18.14 -0.55 -1.07
CA VAL A 46 -16.84 -0.51 -0.37
C VAL A 46 -15.93 0.54 -1.03
N VAL A 47 -15.84 0.52 -2.36
CA VAL A 47 -15.02 1.48 -3.12
C VAL A 47 -15.59 2.89 -3.02
N LEU A 48 -16.93 3.01 -3.01
CA LEU A 48 -17.62 4.30 -2.78
C LEU A 48 -17.28 4.86 -1.40
N GLY A 49 -17.36 4.02 -0.36
CA GLY A 49 -16.98 4.44 0.99
C GLY A 49 -15.52 4.91 1.08
N ASP A 50 -14.59 4.24 0.38
CA ASP A 50 -13.20 4.71 0.32
C ASP A 50 -13.08 6.08 -0.37
N ALA A 51 -13.82 6.31 -1.46
CA ALA A 51 -13.83 7.61 -2.16
C ALA A 51 -14.43 8.72 -1.28
N GLU A 52 -15.55 8.45 -0.61
CA GLU A 52 -16.22 9.41 0.29
C GLU A 52 -15.36 9.79 1.50
N ARG A 53 -14.54 8.85 2.03
CA ARG A 53 -13.59 9.12 3.11
C ARG A 53 -12.28 9.76 2.64
N GLY A 54 -12.10 9.94 1.32
CA GLY A 54 -10.85 10.47 0.75
C GLY A 54 -9.67 9.51 0.83
N GLU A 55 -9.94 8.22 0.92
CA GLU A 55 -8.96 7.13 1.05
C GLU A 55 -8.64 6.47 -0.29
N LEU A 56 -9.49 6.63 -1.31
CA LEU A 56 -9.24 6.17 -2.67
C LEU A 56 -8.32 7.15 -3.40
N PHE A 57 -7.28 6.63 -4.04
CA PHE A 57 -6.39 7.39 -4.93
C PHE A 57 -6.27 6.68 -6.27
N VAL A 58 -6.13 7.48 -7.32
CA VAL A 58 -6.18 6.98 -8.70
C VAL A 58 -5.06 7.56 -9.54
N VAL A 59 -4.66 6.81 -10.54
CA VAL A 59 -3.82 7.27 -11.65
C VAL A 59 -4.64 7.13 -12.91
N ARG A 60 -4.71 8.19 -13.69
CA ARG A 60 -5.46 8.20 -14.95
C ARG A 60 -4.67 8.77 -16.11
N ASP A 61 -5.05 8.42 -17.30
CA ASP A 61 -4.64 9.04 -18.55
C ASP A 61 -5.87 9.25 -19.47
N GLN A 62 -5.63 9.58 -20.73
CA GLN A 62 -6.70 9.82 -21.70
C GLN A 62 -7.60 8.59 -21.95
N SER A 63 -7.17 7.40 -21.59
CA SER A 63 -7.93 6.14 -21.74
C SER A 63 -8.73 5.76 -20.49
N GLY A 64 -8.61 6.52 -19.40
CA GLY A 64 -9.30 6.28 -18.13
C GLY A 64 -8.35 5.86 -17.00
N LEU A 65 -8.87 5.15 -15.98
CA LEU A 65 -8.08 4.75 -14.83
C LEU A 65 -7.02 3.69 -15.20
N GLN A 66 -5.77 3.97 -14.88
CA GLN A 66 -4.63 3.09 -15.10
C GLN A 66 -4.23 2.30 -13.86
N ALA A 67 -4.42 2.89 -12.68
CA ALA A 67 -4.19 2.23 -11.42
C ALA A 67 -5.03 2.86 -10.31
N ILE A 68 -5.25 2.10 -9.25
CA ILE A 68 -5.87 2.57 -8.02
C ILE A 68 -5.12 2.05 -6.80
N ILE A 69 -5.24 2.76 -5.70
CA ILE A 69 -4.74 2.39 -4.39
C ILE A 69 -5.68 2.98 -3.33
N THR A 70 -6.03 2.21 -2.31
CA THR A 70 -6.69 2.73 -1.11
C THR A 70 -5.65 2.88 -0.01
N VAL A 71 -5.64 4.02 0.67
CA VAL A 71 -4.71 4.31 1.77
C VAL A 71 -5.49 4.81 2.96
N THR A 72 -5.41 4.07 4.07
CA THR A 72 -6.08 4.37 5.33
C THR A 72 -5.06 4.65 6.44
N ASP A 73 -5.48 5.25 7.54
CA ASP A 73 -4.65 5.49 8.71
C ASP A 73 -4.86 4.47 9.83
N HIS A 74 -5.73 3.50 9.63
CA HIS A 74 -6.04 2.43 10.58
C HIS A 74 -6.40 1.13 9.85
N ASP A 75 -6.06 -0.01 10.46
CA ASP A 75 -6.45 -1.36 10.04
C ASP A 75 -6.34 -2.32 11.23
N ALA A 76 -7.21 -2.11 12.21
CA ALA A 76 -7.22 -2.93 13.42
C ALA A 76 -7.68 -4.38 13.16
N GLU A 77 -8.45 -4.61 12.11
CA GLU A 77 -8.94 -5.96 11.76
C GLU A 77 -7.79 -6.89 11.35
N THR A 78 -6.83 -6.36 10.59
CA THR A 78 -5.69 -7.14 10.09
C THR A 78 -4.47 -7.03 11.01
N TRP A 79 -4.18 -5.82 11.51
CA TRP A 79 -2.96 -5.53 12.28
C TRP A 79 -3.15 -5.66 13.79
N GLY A 80 -4.39 -5.74 14.28
CA GLY A 80 -4.70 -5.87 15.70
C GLY A 80 -4.38 -4.59 16.49
N THR A 81 -3.79 -4.76 17.67
CA THR A 81 -3.52 -3.67 18.62
C THR A 81 -2.16 -2.98 18.41
N ASP A 82 -1.48 -3.20 17.29
CA ASP A 82 -0.23 -2.50 16.99
C ASP A 82 -0.52 -1.01 16.72
N THR A 83 -0.08 -0.16 17.63
CA THR A 83 -0.34 1.29 17.63
C THR A 83 0.75 2.12 16.99
N ALA A 84 1.77 1.50 16.37
CA ALA A 84 2.81 2.24 15.68
C ALA A 84 2.20 3.11 14.55
N PRO A 85 2.54 4.41 14.46
CA PRO A 85 1.99 5.30 13.45
C PRO A 85 2.26 4.76 12.04
N ALA A 86 1.22 4.38 11.30
CA ALA A 86 1.35 3.80 9.98
C ALA A 86 0.27 4.32 9.02
N LEU A 87 0.55 4.23 7.71
CA LEU A 87 -0.47 4.20 6.67
C LEU A 87 -0.62 2.75 6.18
N TYR A 88 -1.83 2.37 5.88
CA TYR A 88 -2.18 1.03 5.43
C TYR A 88 -2.63 1.07 3.97
N VAL A 89 -2.02 0.24 3.16
CA VAL A 89 -2.31 0.14 1.72
C VAL A 89 -3.23 -1.04 1.47
N HIS A 90 -4.35 -0.76 0.85
CA HIS A 90 -5.34 -1.74 0.42
C HIS A 90 -5.63 -1.57 -1.07
N ARG A 91 -6.18 -2.60 -1.70
CA ARG A 91 -6.75 -2.56 -3.06
C ARG A 91 -5.82 -1.93 -4.11
N LEU A 92 -4.49 -2.14 -3.97
CA LEU A 92 -3.55 -1.74 -5.02
C LEU A 92 -3.79 -2.59 -6.27
N ALA A 93 -4.24 -1.96 -7.34
CA ALA A 93 -4.48 -2.63 -8.60
C ALA A 93 -4.06 -1.77 -9.79
N VAL A 94 -3.54 -2.43 -10.83
CA VAL A 94 -3.08 -1.80 -12.08
C VAL A 94 -3.86 -2.39 -13.25
N ALA A 95 -4.35 -1.54 -14.14
CA ALA A 95 -5.05 -1.94 -15.35
C ALA A 95 -4.18 -2.89 -16.18
N GLN A 96 -4.79 -3.91 -16.79
CA GLN A 96 -4.06 -4.95 -17.50
C GLN A 96 -3.17 -4.39 -18.62
N ALA A 97 -3.66 -3.39 -19.34
CA ALA A 97 -2.92 -2.71 -20.43
C ALA A 97 -1.72 -1.90 -19.92
N SER A 98 -1.67 -1.56 -18.60
CA SER A 98 -0.62 -0.75 -17.97
C SER A 98 0.33 -1.56 -17.10
N ARG A 99 0.18 -2.89 -17.07
CA ARG A 99 1.11 -3.77 -16.35
C ARG A 99 2.51 -3.71 -16.93
N GLY A 100 3.51 -3.90 -16.08
CA GLY A 100 4.92 -3.83 -16.48
C GLY A 100 5.46 -2.41 -16.65
N ARG A 101 4.63 -1.36 -16.53
CA ARG A 101 5.03 0.05 -16.64
C ARG A 101 5.54 0.66 -15.32
N GLY A 102 5.64 -0.12 -14.25
CA GLY A 102 6.14 0.35 -12.96
C GLY A 102 5.10 1.02 -12.05
N LEU A 103 3.83 1.14 -12.47
CA LEU A 103 2.80 1.88 -11.69
C LEU A 103 2.63 1.38 -10.25
N GLY A 104 2.73 0.07 -10.02
CA GLY A 104 2.67 -0.48 -8.66
C GLY A 104 3.83 -0.02 -7.78
N HIS A 105 5.05 0.06 -8.33
CA HIS A 105 6.21 0.61 -7.64
C HIS A 105 6.02 2.09 -7.30
N GLU A 106 5.58 2.87 -8.28
CA GLU A 106 5.38 4.32 -8.13
C GLU A 106 4.30 4.63 -7.09
N LEU A 107 3.18 3.89 -7.08
CA LEU A 107 2.12 4.04 -6.07
C LEU A 107 2.61 3.70 -4.65
N LEU A 108 3.41 2.65 -4.48
CA LEU A 108 3.99 2.33 -3.17
C LEU A 108 5.03 3.38 -2.73
N SER A 109 5.77 3.96 -3.66
CA SER A 109 6.70 5.07 -3.40
C SER A 109 5.94 6.33 -2.99
N TRP A 110 4.88 6.67 -3.71
CA TRP A 110 3.97 7.76 -3.37
C TRP A 110 3.33 7.57 -1.98
N ALA A 111 2.84 6.37 -1.66
CA ALA A 111 2.28 6.07 -0.34
C ALA A 111 3.32 6.27 0.78
N SER A 112 4.61 5.98 0.51
CA SER A 112 5.68 6.22 1.48
C SER A 112 6.01 7.70 1.64
N ALA A 113 6.02 8.49 0.57
CA ALA A 113 6.18 9.94 0.65
C ALA A 113 5.02 10.56 1.45
N ARG A 114 3.78 10.15 1.16
CA ARG A 114 2.60 10.57 1.91
C ARG A 114 2.68 10.20 3.40
N ALA A 115 3.17 9.01 3.72
CA ALA A 115 3.38 8.59 5.11
C ALA A 115 4.43 9.46 5.81
N ALA A 116 5.53 9.83 5.13
CA ALA A 116 6.55 10.75 5.64
C ALA A 116 5.95 12.13 5.94
N ASP A 117 5.19 12.70 5.00
CA ASP A 117 4.52 14.00 5.16
C ASP A 117 3.56 14.01 6.37
N GLN A 118 2.90 12.88 6.63
CA GLN A 118 2.02 12.67 7.78
C GLN A 118 2.76 12.20 9.05
N ARG A 119 4.09 12.19 9.05
CA ARG A 119 4.92 11.75 10.19
C ARG A 119 4.61 10.33 10.67
N LYS A 120 4.19 9.47 9.76
CA LYS A 120 4.03 8.04 10.04
C LYS A 120 5.39 7.35 10.05
N THR A 121 5.49 6.27 10.81
CA THR A 121 6.72 5.47 10.91
C THR A 121 6.78 4.39 9.85
N PHE A 122 5.62 3.88 9.44
CA PHE A 122 5.53 2.76 8.51
C PHE A 122 4.49 2.98 7.42
N VAL A 123 4.73 2.33 6.28
CA VAL A 123 3.69 1.90 5.34
C VAL A 123 3.50 0.40 5.54
N ARG A 124 2.25 -0.02 5.68
CA ARG A 124 1.84 -1.40 5.97
C ARG A 124 0.88 -1.90 4.90
N LEU A 125 0.93 -3.18 4.63
CA LEU A 125 0.03 -3.87 3.70
C LEU A 125 -0.01 -5.36 4.02
N ASP A 126 -0.94 -6.05 3.38
CA ASP A 126 -1.04 -7.50 3.44
C ASP A 126 -1.35 -8.11 2.07
N CYS A 127 -1.14 -9.39 1.96
CA CYS A 127 -1.59 -10.20 0.82
C CYS A 127 -1.86 -11.63 1.28
N THR A 128 -2.61 -12.40 0.48
CA THR A 128 -2.77 -13.83 0.75
C THR A 128 -1.40 -14.53 0.77
N ASP A 129 -1.24 -15.45 1.70
CA ASP A 129 0.02 -16.15 1.96
C ASP A 129 0.49 -17.02 0.78
N ASP A 130 -0.42 -17.47 -0.07
CA ASP A 130 -0.16 -18.25 -1.29
C ASP A 130 0.22 -17.39 -2.52
N ASN A 131 0.08 -16.06 -2.45
CA ASN A 131 0.48 -15.17 -3.55
C ASN A 131 1.99 -14.88 -3.54
N HIS A 132 2.79 -15.90 -3.81
CA HIS A 132 4.26 -15.78 -3.79
C HIS A 132 4.80 -14.72 -4.78
N GLY A 133 4.07 -14.43 -5.86
CA GLY A 133 4.45 -13.38 -6.81
C GLY A 133 4.37 -12.00 -6.18
N LEU A 134 3.28 -11.72 -5.47
CA LEU A 134 3.06 -10.44 -4.80
C LEU A 134 3.97 -10.28 -3.59
N ARG A 135 4.22 -11.34 -2.82
CA ARG A 135 5.18 -11.35 -1.71
C ARG A 135 6.56 -10.91 -2.20
N ARG A 136 7.11 -11.55 -3.25
CA ARG A 136 8.40 -11.15 -3.86
C ARG A 136 8.39 -9.72 -4.39
N PHE A 137 7.27 -9.27 -4.95
CA PHE A 137 7.13 -7.89 -5.40
C PHE A 137 7.27 -6.93 -4.21
N TYR A 138 6.55 -7.13 -3.11
CA TYR A 138 6.65 -6.26 -1.93
C TYR A 138 8.06 -6.28 -1.32
N GLU A 139 8.69 -7.44 -1.21
CA GLU A 139 10.07 -7.57 -0.75
C GLU A 139 11.04 -6.78 -1.64
N SER A 140 10.87 -6.82 -2.96
CA SER A 140 11.67 -6.03 -3.91
C SER A 140 11.45 -4.52 -3.77
N GLN A 141 10.30 -4.11 -3.19
CA GLN A 141 9.98 -2.72 -2.87
C GLN A 141 10.47 -2.30 -1.47
N GLY A 142 11.27 -3.14 -0.80
CA GLY A 142 11.83 -2.87 0.53
C GLY A 142 10.85 -3.09 1.68
N PHE A 143 9.72 -3.75 1.43
CA PHE A 143 8.85 -4.20 2.51
C PHE A 143 9.45 -5.45 3.18
N GLN A 144 9.34 -5.50 4.49
CA GLN A 144 9.76 -6.62 5.30
C GLN A 144 8.54 -7.41 5.78
N HIS A 145 8.62 -8.73 5.67
CA HIS A 145 7.61 -9.61 6.25
C HIS A 145 7.61 -9.47 7.77
N VAL A 146 6.44 -9.29 8.36
CA VAL A 146 6.27 -9.10 9.82
C VAL A 146 5.79 -10.41 10.45
N ARG A 147 4.69 -10.93 9.96
CA ARG A 147 4.09 -12.19 10.40
C ARG A 147 3.03 -12.66 9.42
N ASP A 148 2.70 -13.92 9.52
CA ASP A 148 1.48 -14.45 8.93
C ASP A 148 0.35 -14.40 9.96
N THR A 149 -0.87 -14.23 9.48
CA THR A 149 -2.09 -14.20 10.29
C THR A 149 -3.24 -14.80 9.49
N THR A 150 -4.39 -14.85 10.09
CA THR A 150 -5.63 -15.22 9.41
C THR A 150 -6.59 -14.05 9.44
N VAL A 151 -7.23 -13.78 8.31
CA VAL A 151 -8.28 -12.77 8.18
C VAL A 151 -9.58 -13.42 7.75
N THR A 152 -10.70 -12.92 8.22
CA THR A 152 -12.00 -13.36 7.74
C THR A 152 -12.33 -12.60 6.47
N ALA A 153 -12.62 -13.33 5.38
CA ALA A 153 -12.99 -12.69 4.13
C ALA A 153 -14.28 -11.85 4.31
N PRO A 154 -14.31 -10.60 3.83
CA PRO A 154 -15.49 -9.73 3.95
C PRO A 154 -16.76 -10.41 3.47
N GLY A 155 -17.83 -10.38 4.29
CA GLY A 155 -19.11 -11.00 3.96
C GLY A 155 -19.13 -12.53 3.96
N SER A 156 -18.12 -13.19 4.57
CA SER A 156 -17.96 -14.64 4.59
C SER A 156 -17.55 -15.12 5.98
N THR A 157 -17.73 -16.41 6.25
CA THR A 157 -17.17 -17.10 7.43
C THR A 157 -15.80 -17.73 7.13
N ARG A 158 -15.30 -17.57 5.92
CA ARG A 158 -14.04 -18.20 5.49
C ARG A 158 -12.84 -17.44 6.06
N VAL A 159 -11.95 -18.20 6.68
CA VAL A 159 -10.66 -17.74 7.16
C VAL A 159 -9.61 -17.92 6.04
N LEU A 160 -8.87 -16.88 5.74
CA LEU A 160 -7.79 -16.85 4.75
C LEU A 160 -6.47 -16.60 5.46
N GLY A 161 -5.41 -17.27 5.01
CA GLY A 161 -4.06 -16.92 5.41
C GLY A 161 -3.65 -15.57 4.78
N SER A 162 -3.06 -14.69 5.57
CA SER A 162 -2.55 -13.40 5.13
C SER A 162 -1.15 -13.18 5.65
N SER A 163 -0.25 -12.74 4.77
CA SER A 163 1.12 -12.34 5.11
C SER A 163 1.20 -10.82 5.21
N LEU A 164 1.60 -10.33 6.39
CA LEU A 164 1.69 -8.90 6.70
C LEU A 164 3.09 -8.38 6.42
N TYR A 165 3.15 -7.23 5.80
CA TYR A 165 4.38 -6.57 5.39
C TYR A 165 4.40 -5.12 5.85
N GLN A 166 5.58 -4.63 6.25
CA GLN A 166 5.78 -3.21 6.52
C GLN A 166 7.07 -2.68 5.91
N ARG A 167 7.08 -1.41 5.60
CA ARG A 167 8.27 -0.66 5.17
C ARG A 167 8.43 0.56 6.07
N ALA A 168 9.61 0.74 6.67
CA ALA A 168 9.93 1.94 7.42
C ALA A 168 9.97 3.16 6.49
N VAL A 169 9.43 4.26 6.97
CA VAL A 169 9.43 5.55 6.28
C VAL A 169 10.60 6.38 6.81
N ALA A 170 11.38 6.97 5.91
CA ALA A 170 12.46 7.86 6.31
C ALA A 170 11.87 9.09 7.02
N SER A 171 12.24 9.30 8.28
CA SER A 171 11.85 10.53 8.99
C SER A 171 12.56 11.72 8.39
N PRO A 172 11.88 12.81 8.02
CA PRO A 172 12.52 14.00 7.49
C PRO A 172 13.46 14.69 8.50
N ASP A 173 13.48 14.29 9.76
CA ASP A 173 14.08 15.00 10.90
C ASP A 173 15.32 14.34 11.52
N ARG A 174 15.98 13.39 10.82
CA ARG A 174 17.32 12.96 11.21
C ARG A 174 18.37 13.64 10.34
N GLY A 175 18.61 14.93 10.62
CA GLY A 175 19.85 15.55 10.23
C GLY A 175 21.06 14.74 10.76
N PRO A 176 22.23 14.78 10.10
CA PRO A 176 23.41 14.02 10.51
C PRO A 176 23.73 14.32 11.96
N GLY A 177 23.75 13.27 12.80
CA GLY A 177 24.04 13.38 14.22
C GLY A 177 25.30 14.21 14.44
N ARG A 178 25.17 15.32 15.16
CA ARG A 178 26.33 16.02 15.71
C ARG A 178 26.99 15.04 16.67
N HIS A 179 28.06 14.43 16.22
CA HIS A 179 29.04 13.84 17.14
C HIS A 179 29.56 14.99 17.99
N GLY A 180 29.12 15.01 19.24
CA GLY A 180 29.73 15.83 20.27
C GLY A 180 31.18 15.42 20.43
N ASP A 181 32.08 16.29 19.97
CA ASP A 181 33.51 16.22 20.25
C ASP A 181 33.67 16.64 21.72
N GLU A 182 33.52 15.69 22.65
CA GLU A 182 34.02 15.86 24.01
C GLU A 182 35.52 15.70 23.99
N ARG A 183 36.21 16.77 23.60
CA ARG A 183 37.63 16.89 23.91
C ARG A 183 37.80 17.21 25.38
N SER A 184 38.19 16.15 26.09
CA SER A 184 38.92 16.18 27.33
C SER A 184 39.85 17.40 27.40
N ASP A 185 39.60 18.32 28.32
CA ASP A 185 40.59 19.26 28.82
C ASP A 185 41.02 18.83 30.24
N ALA A 186 41.99 17.95 30.24
CA ALA A 186 42.73 17.60 31.43
C ALA A 186 44.10 18.28 31.37
N ARG A 187 44.26 19.48 31.92
CA ARG A 187 45.56 19.97 32.39
C ARG A 187 45.45 21.03 33.47
N ARG A 188 46.15 20.67 34.60
CA ARG A 188 46.89 21.52 35.58
C ARG A 188 46.01 22.27 36.57
N THR A 189 46.21 22.12 37.81
CA THR A 189 47.40 22.14 38.68
C THR A 189 47.07 21.38 39.98
#